data_e7b4d80334bef1529faab64381492007
#
_entry.id   e7b4d80334bef1529faab64381492007
#
_cell.length_a   1.000
_cell.length_b   1.000
_cell.length_c   1.000
_cell.angle_alpha   90.00
_cell.angle_beta   90.00
_cell.angle_gamma   90.00
#
_symmetry.space_group_name_H-M   'P 1'
#
loop_
_entity.id
_entity.type
_entity.pdbx_description
1 polymer ?
#
loop_
_entity_poly.entity_id
_entity_poly.type
_entity_poly.pdbx_seq_one_letter_code
_entity_poly.pdbx_strand_id
1 'polypeptide(L)'
;MNAYADTLHTVFLWTVPVAAVGFVVALFLKQVALRDSARAAAPDMGEGFASPTTSGDSAKLLELSVGRILRRTDLHTVRRIVDASDTRLDVAGAWAVMQVELYTRTVGHASLGLIAAGRRVPPEVLLPVFDRMIEEGFLTRDGNLFSHTPAGRREADVITRAWGAWLTDRVERERGRPSGPELRVATDAIAKKIVAEDLANGLPRSEPRAVAGAR
;
A
#
# COMPACT_ATOMS: atom_id res chain seq x y z
N MET A 1 21.55 2.57 -59.13
CA MET A 1 20.54 3.15 -58.21
C MET A 1 19.94 2.13 -57.23
N ASN A 2 20.54 0.95 -57.05
CA ASN A 2 19.92 -0.11 -56.20
C ASN A 2 20.50 -0.18 -54.77
N ALA A 3 21.61 0.48 -54.50
CA ALA A 3 22.23 0.42 -53.16
C ALA A 3 21.43 1.11 -52.05
N TYR A 4 20.57 2.06 -52.40
CA TYR A 4 19.72 2.78 -51.41
C TYR A 4 18.49 1.96 -50.98
N ALA A 5 17.99 1.11 -51.87
CA ALA A 5 16.85 0.25 -51.62
C ALA A 5 17.23 -0.90 -50.65
N ASP A 6 18.42 -1.47 -50.77
CA ASP A 6 18.89 -2.56 -49.93
C ASP A 6 19.18 -2.14 -48.48
N THR A 7 19.71 -0.89 -48.32
CA THR A 7 19.95 -0.37 -46.96
C THR A 7 18.66 -0.07 -46.21
N LEU A 8 17.64 0.45 -46.90
CA LEU A 8 16.32 0.70 -46.33
C LEU A 8 15.62 -0.58 -45.96
N HIS A 9 15.71 -1.61 -46.81
CA HIS A 9 15.09 -2.91 -46.57
C HIS A 9 15.65 -3.59 -45.33
N THR A 10 16.97 -3.50 -45.09
CA THR A 10 17.65 -4.08 -43.95
C THR A 10 17.25 -3.37 -42.63
N VAL A 11 17.10 -2.04 -42.66
CA VAL A 11 16.67 -1.28 -41.48
C VAL A 11 15.21 -1.58 -41.13
N PHE A 12 14.34 -1.67 -42.11
CA PHE A 12 12.93 -2.03 -41.88
C PHE A 12 12.76 -3.48 -41.43
N LEU A 13 13.59 -4.42 -41.92
CA LEU A 13 13.56 -5.81 -41.50
C LEU A 13 13.91 -6.01 -40.01
N TRP A 14 14.78 -5.17 -39.46
CA TRP A 14 15.16 -5.21 -38.06
C TRP A 14 14.17 -4.46 -37.14
N THR A 15 13.44 -3.47 -37.65
CA THR A 15 12.42 -2.75 -36.87
C THR A 15 11.15 -3.56 -36.67
N VAL A 16 10.79 -4.46 -37.56
CA VAL A 16 9.59 -5.31 -37.47
C VAL A 16 9.62 -6.23 -36.25
N PRO A 17 10.70 -7.01 -35.96
CA PRO A 17 10.72 -7.86 -34.77
C PRO A 17 10.73 -7.05 -33.46
N VAL A 18 11.36 -5.87 -33.44
CA VAL A 18 11.33 -4.99 -32.25
C VAL A 18 9.92 -4.45 -32.00
N ALA A 19 9.21 -4.05 -33.05
CA ALA A 19 7.82 -3.63 -32.96
C ALA A 19 6.88 -4.78 -32.55
N ALA A 20 7.12 -6.00 -33.05
CA ALA A 20 6.36 -7.19 -32.69
C ALA A 20 6.56 -7.57 -31.21
N VAL A 21 7.80 -7.49 -30.70
CA VAL A 21 8.09 -7.71 -29.28
C VAL A 21 7.40 -6.63 -28.41
N GLY A 22 7.47 -5.37 -28.81
CA GLY A 22 6.76 -4.28 -28.13
C GLY A 22 5.24 -4.48 -28.09
N PHE A 23 4.66 -4.96 -29.19
CA PHE A 23 3.24 -5.27 -29.27
C PHE A 23 2.85 -6.46 -28.40
N VAL A 24 3.65 -7.53 -28.38
CA VAL A 24 3.45 -8.69 -27.51
C VAL A 24 3.55 -8.26 -26.02
N VAL A 25 4.54 -7.47 -25.66
CA VAL A 25 4.66 -6.93 -24.30
C VAL A 25 3.44 -6.07 -23.95
N ALA A 26 2.95 -5.26 -24.88
CA ALA A 26 1.74 -4.44 -24.67
C ALA A 26 0.46 -5.31 -24.49
N LEU A 27 0.37 -6.46 -25.13
CA LEU A 27 -0.73 -7.42 -24.93
C LEU A 27 -0.64 -8.15 -23.58
N PHE A 28 0.56 -8.35 -23.05
CA PHE A 28 0.78 -8.92 -21.72
C PHE A 28 0.69 -7.88 -20.59
N LEU A 29 0.76 -6.59 -20.88
CA LEU A 29 0.38 -5.55 -19.94
C LEU A 29 -1.13 -5.71 -19.72
N LYS A 30 -1.47 -6.46 -18.67
CA LYS A 30 -2.84 -6.57 -18.16
C LYS A 30 -3.43 -5.16 -18.13
N GLN A 31 -4.46 -4.92 -18.93
CA GLN A 31 -5.20 -3.67 -18.91
C GLN A 31 -5.64 -3.46 -17.46
N VAL A 32 -4.91 -2.61 -16.73
CA VAL A 32 -5.43 -2.02 -15.52
C VAL A 32 -6.60 -1.19 -16.01
N ALA A 33 -7.81 -1.71 -15.79
CA ALA A 33 -9.01 -0.97 -16.08
C ALA A 33 -8.83 0.40 -15.46
N LEU A 34 -8.65 1.41 -16.31
CA LEU A 34 -8.77 2.82 -15.93
C LEU A 34 -10.21 2.97 -15.49
N ARG A 35 -10.42 2.69 -14.23
CA ARG A 35 -11.70 2.81 -13.57
C ARG A 35 -12.15 4.25 -13.75
N ASP A 36 -13.22 4.45 -14.49
CA ASP A 36 -14.10 5.60 -14.72
C ASP A 36 -13.89 6.92 -13.94
N SER A 37 -12.66 7.25 -13.59
CA SER A 37 -12.34 8.56 -13.02
C SER A 37 -12.42 9.69 -14.05
N ALA A 38 -12.45 9.37 -15.35
CA ALA A 38 -12.70 10.35 -16.40
C ALA A 38 -14.18 10.75 -16.47
N ARG A 39 -15.11 9.92 -16.01
CA ARG A 39 -16.53 10.22 -16.02
C ARG A 39 -16.97 11.06 -14.81
N ALA A 40 -16.12 11.10 -13.76
CA ALA A 40 -16.33 11.99 -12.60
C ALA A 40 -15.74 13.40 -12.80
N ALA A 41 -15.06 13.65 -13.91
CA ALA A 41 -14.43 14.95 -14.22
C ALA A 41 -15.04 15.65 -15.44
N ALA A 42 -16.13 15.15 -16.02
CA ALA A 42 -16.92 15.93 -16.97
C ALA A 42 -17.74 16.94 -16.14
N PRO A 43 -17.55 18.25 -16.30
CA PRO A 43 -18.47 19.20 -15.71
C PRO A 43 -19.81 19.03 -16.42
N ASP A 44 -20.80 18.55 -15.69
CA ASP A 44 -22.20 18.59 -16.13
C ASP A 44 -22.61 20.04 -16.20
N MET A 45 -22.59 20.59 -17.42
CA MET A 45 -22.99 21.96 -17.70
C MET A 45 -24.50 22.00 -17.80
N GLY A 46 -25.18 21.86 -16.69
CA GLY A 46 -26.63 22.01 -16.64
C GLY A 46 -27.21 21.44 -15.36
N GLU A 47 -27.10 22.20 -14.29
CA GLU A 47 -28.14 22.43 -13.30
C GLU A 47 -27.55 23.21 -12.13
N GLY A 48 -27.80 24.50 -12.13
CA GLY A 48 -27.47 25.40 -11.03
C GLY A 48 -28.35 25.12 -9.82
N PHE A 49 -27.87 24.29 -8.95
CA PHE A 49 -28.13 24.32 -7.50
C PHE A 49 -27.05 23.36 -6.89
N ALA A 50 -26.06 23.95 -6.24
CA ALA A 50 -25.11 23.18 -5.42
C ALA A 50 -25.91 22.45 -4.34
N SER A 51 -26.20 21.17 -4.58
CA SER A 51 -26.64 20.28 -3.52
C SER A 51 -25.53 20.27 -2.46
N PRO A 52 -25.85 20.43 -1.16
CA PRO A 52 -24.85 20.34 -0.11
C PRO A 52 -24.18 18.97 -0.24
N THR A 53 -22.86 18.98 -0.42
CA THR A 53 -22.06 17.75 -0.45
C THR A 53 -22.46 16.89 0.75
N THR A 54 -23.12 15.78 0.48
CA THR A 54 -23.54 14.84 1.53
C THR A 54 -22.30 14.42 2.32
N SER A 55 -22.40 14.33 3.63
CA SER A 55 -21.27 13.94 4.53
C SER A 55 -20.54 12.67 4.04
N GLY A 56 -21.24 11.82 3.28
CA GLY A 56 -20.67 10.66 2.63
C GLY A 56 -19.65 10.98 1.52
N ASP A 57 -19.88 12.01 0.73
CA ASP A 57 -18.98 12.42 -0.35
C ASP A 57 -17.69 13.03 0.20
N SER A 58 -17.81 13.85 1.26
CA SER A 58 -16.65 14.44 1.93
C SER A 58 -15.75 13.37 2.57
N ALA A 59 -16.33 12.37 3.22
CA ALA A 59 -15.60 11.26 3.80
C ALA A 59 -14.88 10.42 2.73
N LYS A 60 -15.55 10.15 1.61
CA LYS A 60 -14.97 9.42 0.47
C LYS A 60 -13.81 10.18 -0.17
N LEU A 61 -13.97 11.46 -0.34
CA LEU A 61 -12.92 12.34 -0.89
C LEU A 61 -11.72 12.42 0.06
N LEU A 62 -11.93 12.42 1.38
CA LEU A 62 -10.87 12.38 2.38
C LEU A 62 -10.12 11.05 2.33
N GLU A 63 -10.83 9.92 2.26
CA GLU A 63 -10.23 8.59 2.09
C GLU A 63 -9.34 8.52 0.84
N LEU A 64 -9.81 9.03 -0.29
CA LEU A 64 -9.03 9.08 -1.53
C LEU A 64 -7.77 9.95 -1.40
N SER A 65 -7.85 11.09 -0.73
CA SER A 65 -6.70 11.97 -0.49
C SER A 65 -5.68 11.30 0.42
N VAL A 66 -6.11 10.76 1.56
CA VAL A 66 -5.23 10.04 2.49
C VAL A 66 -4.56 8.86 1.78
N GLY A 67 -5.31 8.07 1.03
CA GLY A 67 -4.75 6.96 0.26
C GLY A 67 -3.73 7.39 -0.79
N ARG A 68 -3.92 8.54 -1.42
CA ARG A 68 -2.97 9.11 -2.38
C ARG A 68 -1.69 9.59 -1.67
N ILE A 69 -1.83 10.28 -0.54
CA ILE A 69 -0.70 10.77 0.26
C ILE A 69 0.15 9.58 0.71
N LEU A 70 -0.47 8.54 1.29
CA LEU A 70 0.25 7.36 1.78
C LEU A 70 0.97 6.61 0.66
N ARG A 71 0.37 6.47 -0.53
CA ARG A 71 1.02 5.83 -1.69
C ARG A 71 2.21 6.63 -2.24
N ARG A 72 2.25 7.94 -2.05
CA ARG A 72 3.35 8.82 -2.49
C ARG A 72 4.42 9.01 -1.42
N THR A 73 4.21 8.47 -0.24
CA THR A 73 5.17 8.59 0.87
C THR A 73 6.36 7.68 0.60
N ASP A 74 7.53 8.28 0.50
CA ASP A 74 8.80 7.61 0.30
C ASP A 74 9.50 7.27 1.63
N LEU A 75 10.51 6.42 1.55
CA LEU A 75 11.29 5.99 2.72
C LEU A 75 11.98 7.16 3.43
N HIS A 76 12.37 8.20 2.69
CA HIS A 76 12.98 9.39 3.29
C HIS A 76 11.99 10.14 4.20
N THR A 77 10.74 10.23 3.78
CA THR A 77 9.67 10.84 4.59
C THR A 77 9.38 9.97 5.82
N VAL A 78 9.32 8.63 5.66
CA VAL A 78 9.18 7.71 6.80
C VAL A 78 10.29 7.92 7.82
N ARG A 79 11.54 7.94 7.37
CA ARG A 79 12.70 8.18 8.23
C ARG A 79 12.58 9.51 8.98
N ARG A 80 12.25 10.60 8.29
CA ARG A 80 12.07 11.91 8.94
C ARG A 80 10.97 11.91 10.00
N ILE A 81 9.87 11.18 9.80
CA ILE A 81 8.79 11.07 10.78
C ILE A 81 9.27 10.30 12.00
N VAL A 82 9.98 9.20 11.81
CA VAL A 82 10.55 8.40 12.90
C VAL A 82 11.61 9.21 13.66
N ASP A 83 12.56 9.85 12.96
CA ASP A 83 13.62 10.65 13.55
C ASP A 83 13.10 11.89 14.31
N ALA A 84 11.96 12.44 13.86
CA ALA A 84 11.30 13.57 14.53
C ALA A 84 10.36 13.15 15.66
N SER A 85 10.11 11.86 15.83
CA SER A 85 9.30 11.32 16.92
C SER A 85 10.16 10.99 18.13
N ASP A 86 9.54 10.97 19.30
CA ASP A 86 10.20 10.66 20.59
C ASP A 86 10.33 9.12 20.78
N THR A 87 10.48 8.38 19.68
CA THR A 87 10.65 6.92 19.71
C THR A 87 12.10 6.52 19.93
N ARG A 88 12.30 5.40 20.62
CA ARG A 88 13.63 4.77 20.77
C ARG A 88 13.98 3.85 19.60
N LEU A 89 13.02 3.62 18.71
CA LEU A 89 13.15 2.65 17.64
C LEU A 89 13.81 3.29 16.41
N ASP A 90 14.65 2.54 15.74
CA ASP A 90 15.05 2.86 14.39
C ASP A 90 13.89 2.61 13.40
N VAL A 91 14.07 2.97 12.14
CA VAL A 91 13.02 2.83 11.11
C VAL A 91 12.56 1.38 10.95
N ALA A 92 13.47 0.40 11.07
CA ALA A 92 13.13 -1.01 10.92
C ALA A 92 12.34 -1.53 12.12
N GLY A 93 12.72 -1.16 13.34
CA GLY A 93 12.00 -1.49 14.57
C GLY A 93 10.63 -0.83 14.62
N ALA A 94 10.57 0.46 14.27
CA ALA A 94 9.32 1.21 14.16
C ALA A 94 8.37 0.53 13.15
N TRP A 95 8.90 0.11 12.00
CA TRP A 95 8.12 -0.64 11.02
C TRP A 95 7.59 -1.96 11.59
N ALA A 96 8.43 -2.77 12.23
CA ALA A 96 8.02 -4.06 12.79
C ALA A 96 6.93 -3.91 13.85
N VAL A 97 7.09 -2.97 14.80
CA VAL A 97 6.09 -2.68 15.82
C VAL A 97 4.78 -2.22 15.20
N MET A 98 4.84 -1.34 14.19
CA MET A 98 3.64 -0.87 13.50
C MET A 98 2.97 -1.94 12.62
N GLN A 99 3.70 -2.94 12.10
CA GLN A 99 3.07 -4.09 11.43
C GLN A 99 2.24 -4.91 12.43
N VAL A 100 2.77 -5.19 13.62
CA VAL A 100 2.02 -5.89 14.67
C VAL A 100 0.76 -5.12 15.03
N GLU A 101 0.84 -3.80 15.21
CA GLU A 101 -0.33 -2.95 15.47
C GLU A 101 -1.36 -3.03 14.34
N LEU A 102 -0.91 -2.86 13.09
CA LEU A 102 -1.77 -2.86 11.91
C LEU A 102 -2.54 -4.18 11.78
N TYR A 103 -1.85 -5.32 11.84
CA TYR A 103 -2.49 -6.62 11.68
C TYR A 103 -3.37 -6.98 12.87
N THR A 104 -2.96 -6.65 14.09
CA THR A 104 -3.80 -6.86 15.29
C THR A 104 -5.10 -6.07 15.22
N ARG A 105 -5.05 -4.80 14.79
CA ARG A 105 -6.25 -3.96 14.64
C ARG A 105 -7.17 -4.37 13.50
N THR A 106 -6.61 -4.89 12.41
CA THR A 106 -7.40 -5.16 11.18
C THR A 106 -7.88 -6.61 11.08
N VAL A 107 -7.07 -7.57 11.54
CA VAL A 107 -7.32 -9.01 11.44
C VAL A 107 -7.56 -9.66 12.81
N GLY A 108 -7.24 -8.95 13.90
CA GLY A 108 -7.35 -9.46 15.26
C GLY A 108 -6.08 -10.13 15.80
N HIS A 109 -5.11 -10.42 14.95
CA HIS A 109 -3.84 -11.02 15.33
C HIS A 109 -2.74 -10.68 14.33
N ALA A 110 -1.49 -10.74 14.77
CA ALA A 110 -0.32 -10.55 13.93
C ALA A 110 0.55 -11.80 13.96
N SER A 111 0.89 -12.34 12.80
CA SER A 111 1.87 -13.43 12.66
C SER A 111 2.90 -13.11 11.60
N LEU A 112 4.10 -13.70 11.72
CA LEU A 112 5.17 -13.49 10.75
C LEU A 112 4.72 -13.89 9.34
N GLY A 113 4.01 -15.01 9.21
CA GLY A 113 3.51 -15.51 7.94
C GLY A 113 2.54 -14.55 7.27
N LEU A 114 1.59 -13.95 8.03
CA LEU A 114 0.65 -12.97 7.49
C LEU A 114 1.37 -11.69 7.04
N ILE A 115 2.29 -11.18 7.86
CA ILE A 115 3.06 -9.96 7.53
C ILE A 115 3.94 -10.20 6.31
N ALA A 116 4.64 -11.33 6.25
CA ALA A 116 5.50 -11.70 5.13
C ALA A 116 4.71 -11.90 3.83
N ALA A 117 3.55 -12.57 3.90
CA ALA A 117 2.66 -12.75 2.76
C ALA A 117 2.18 -11.39 2.20
N GLY A 118 1.76 -10.46 3.07
CA GLY A 118 1.37 -9.13 2.67
C GLY A 118 2.50 -8.33 2.02
N ARG A 119 3.74 -8.58 2.43
CA ARG A 119 4.94 -7.93 1.85
C ARG A 119 5.54 -8.68 0.68
N ARG A 120 5.03 -9.87 0.36
CA ARG A 120 5.54 -10.77 -0.70
C ARG A 120 7.00 -11.11 -0.54
N VAL A 121 7.41 -11.33 0.68
CA VAL A 121 8.78 -11.75 1.03
C VAL A 121 8.72 -13.05 1.82
N PRO A 122 9.77 -13.88 1.77
CA PRO A 122 9.90 -15.04 2.64
C PRO A 122 9.91 -14.60 4.12
N PRO A 123 9.26 -15.34 5.04
CA PRO A 123 9.26 -15.01 6.48
C PRO A 123 10.65 -14.83 7.08
N GLU A 124 11.62 -15.57 6.58
CA GLU A 124 13.01 -15.58 7.04
C GLU A 124 13.68 -14.20 6.85
N VAL A 125 13.25 -13.44 5.87
CA VAL A 125 13.75 -12.06 5.61
C VAL A 125 13.37 -11.11 6.74
N LEU A 126 12.22 -11.35 7.36
CA LEU A 126 11.67 -10.49 8.41
C LEU A 126 12.09 -10.92 9.81
N LEU A 127 12.44 -12.19 9.99
CA LEU A 127 12.83 -12.76 11.30
C LEU A 127 13.81 -11.87 12.06
N PRO A 128 14.94 -11.41 11.49
CA PRO A 128 15.95 -10.69 12.26
C PRO A 128 15.42 -9.41 12.93
N VAL A 129 14.52 -8.68 12.28
CA VAL A 129 13.96 -7.46 12.85
C VAL A 129 12.95 -7.79 13.95
N PHE A 130 12.13 -8.82 13.78
CA PHE A 130 11.16 -9.24 14.81
C PHE A 130 11.86 -9.85 16.03
N ASP A 131 12.88 -10.69 15.85
CA ASP A 131 13.66 -11.27 16.95
C ASP A 131 14.35 -10.16 17.74
N ARG A 132 14.96 -9.18 17.07
CA ARG A 132 15.53 -8.01 17.74
C ARG A 132 14.48 -7.24 18.56
N MET A 133 13.27 -7.05 18.05
CA MET A 133 12.21 -6.37 18.80
C MET A 133 11.73 -7.15 20.02
N ILE A 134 11.86 -8.48 19.98
CA ILE A 134 11.60 -9.34 21.15
C ILE A 134 12.73 -9.21 22.17
N GLU A 135 13.99 -9.30 21.73
CA GLU A 135 15.18 -9.16 22.58
C GLU A 135 15.24 -7.82 23.28
N GLU A 136 14.88 -6.72 22.57
CA GLU A 136 14.81 -5.37 23.12
C GLU A 136 13.57 -5.16 24.00
N GLY A 137 12.65 -6.12 24.08
CA GLY A 137 11.49 -6.10 24.96
C GLY A 137 10.32 -5.26 24.46
N PHE A 138 10.23 -4.96 23.17
CA PHE A 138 9.10 -4.25 22.56
C PHE A 138 7.98 -5.20 22.10
N LEU A 139 8.33 -6.40 21.66
CA LEU A 139 7.38 -7.42 21.26
C LEU A 139 7.52 -8.68 22.12
N THR A 140 6.45 -9.46 22.15
CA THR A 140 6.45 -10.83 22.66
C THR A 140 5.97 -11.77 21.56
N ARG A 141 6.39 -13.02 21.64
CA ARG A 141 5.97 -14.07 20.72
C ARG A 141 5.37 -15.23 21.50
N ASP A 142 4.15 -15.62 21.11
CA ASP A 142 3.49 -16.83 21.58
C ASP A 142 3.21 -17.73 20.38
N GLY A 143 3.95 -18.83 20.27
CA GLY A 143 3.94 -19.69 19.10
C GLY A 143 4.29 -18.91 17.83
N ASN A 144 3.29 -18.66 16.99
CA ASN A 144 3.44 -17.90 15.73
C ASN A 144 2.86 -16.50 15.79
N LEU A 145 2.35 -16.08 16.94
CA LEU A 145 1.68 -14.79 17.12
C LEU A 145 2.59 -13.80 17.83
N PHE A 146 2.57 -12.57 17.34
CA PHE A 146 3.25 -11.44 17.96
C PHE A 146 2.28 -10.55 18.71
N SER A 147 2.71 -10.02 19.83
CA SER A 147 1.97 -9.05 20.63
C SER A 147 2.91 -7.97 21.15
N HIS A 148 2.36 -6.79 21.41
CA HIS A 148 3.13 -5.72 22.03
C HIS A 148 3.31 -5.98 23.53
N THR A 149 4.52 -5.73 24.03
CA THR A 149 4.73 -5.48 25.45
C THR A 149 4.15 -4.11 25.84
N PRO A 150 4.08 -3.76 27.14
CA PRO A 150 3.75 -2.40 27.56
C PRO A 150 4.73 -1.34 27.00
N ALA A 151 6.01 -1.70 26.81
CA ALA A 151 7.00 -0.83 26.17
C ALA A 151 6.71 -0.67 24.67
N GLY A 152 6.49 -1.77 23.93
CA GLY A 152 6.15 -1.73 22.52
C GLY A 152 4.88 -0.95 22.23
N ARG A 153 3.86 -1.06 23.10
CA ARG A 153 2.63 -0.28 22.96
C ARG A 153 2.88 1.21 23.08
N ARG A 154 3.71 1.65 24.04
CA ARG A 154 4.12 3.06 24.16
C ARG A 154 4.82 3.57 22.90
N GLU A 155 5.74 2.79 22.34
CA GLU A 155 6.42 3.15 21.08
C GLU A 155 5.44 3.22 19.90
N ALA A 156 4.53 2.24 19.78
CA ALA A 156 3.48 2.26 18.75
C ALA A 156 2.60 3.52 18.86
N ASP A 157 2.25 3.94 20.08
CA ASP A 157 1.47 5.15 20.32
C ASP A 157 2.25 6.43 19.94
N VAL A 158 3.55 6.49 20.26
CA VAL A 158 4.42 7.62 19.87
C VAL A 158 4.48 7.74 18.35
N ILE A 159 4.75 6.64 17.66
CA ILE A 159 4.84 6.61 16.21
C ILE A 159 3.49 6.95 15.57
N THR A 160 2.39 6.40 16.09
CA THR A 160 1.03 6.67 15.59
C THR A 160 0.69 8.16 15.70
N ARG A 161 1.05 8.80 16.82
CA ARG A 161 0.84 10.25 16.97
C ARG A 161 1.67 11.07 15.97
N ALA A 162 2.94 10.71 15.78
CA ALA A 162 3.82 11.40 14.83
C ALA A 162 3.30 11.28 13.39
N TRP A 163 2.88 10.08 12.99
CA TRP A 163 2.24 9.85 11.69
C TRP A 163 0.93 10.61 11.56
N GLY A 164 0.09 10.63 12.61
CA GLY A 164 -1.17 11.35 12.62
C GLY A 164 -0.97 12.86 12.45
N ALA A 165 -0.01 13.43 13.16
CA ALA A 165 0.34 14.84 13.05
C ALA A 165 0.84 15.21 11.64
N TRP A 166 1.77 14.41 11.09
CA TRP A 166 2.28 14.59 9.75
C TRP A 166 1.17 14.46 8.68
N LEU A 167 0.30 13.47 8.81
CA LEU A 167 -0.79 13.25 7.87
C LEU A 167 -1.82 14.39 7.94
N THR A 168 -2.15 14.87 9.15
CA THR A 168 -3.04 16.00 9.35
C THR A 168 -2.51 17.24 8.64
N ASP A 169 -1.25 17.59 8.87
CA ASP A 169 -0.57 18.73 8.22
C ASP A 169 -0.56 18.58 6.69
N ARG A 170 -0.38 17.36 6.18
CA ARG A 170 -0.37 17.10 4.75
C ARG A 170 -1.75 17.24 4.11
N VAL A 171 -2.78 16.69 4.76
CA VAL A 171 -4.17 16.81 4.31
C VAL A 171 -4.66 18.27 4.39
N GLU A 172 -4.30 18.98 5.47
CA GLU A 172 -4.66 20.38 5.66
C GLU A 172 -4.13 21.28 4.52
N ARG A 173 -2.91 21.02 4.05
CA ARG A 173 -2.34 21.74 2.90
C ARG A 173 -3.03 21.43 1.58
N GLU A 174 -3.59 20.24 1.41
CA GLU A 174 -4.26 19.85 0.15
C GLU A 174 -5.74 20.19 0.10
N ARG A 175 -6.43 20.20 1.24
CA ARG A 175 -7.91 20.26 1.29
C ARG A 175 -8.49 21.15 2.38
N GLY A 176 -7.67 21.74 3.22
CA GLY A 176 -8.13 22.38 4.46
C GLY A 176 -8.19 21.38 5.62
N ARG A 177 -8.50 21.89 6.80
CA ARG A 177 -8.37 21.14 8.05
C ARG A 177 -9.47 20.08 8.20
N PRO A 178 -9.16 18.77 8.14
CA PRO A 178 -10.12 17.73 8.46
C PRO A 178 -10.40 17.69 9.96
N SER A 179 -11.57 17.23 10.37
CA SER A 179 -11.79 16.92 11.78
C SER A 179 -10.98 15.67 12.18
N GLY A 180 -10.49 15.62 13.41
CA GLY A 180 -9.73 14.47 13.90
C GLY A 180 -10.48 13.14 13.82
N PRO A 181 -11.81 13.08 14.12
CA PRO A 181 -12.63 11.89 13.90
C PRO A 181 -12.70 11.44 12.44
N GLU A 182 -12.91 12.35 11.49
CA GLU A 182 -12.99 12.02 10.06
C GLU A 182 -11.67 11.46 9.52
N LEU A 183 -10.55 12.07 9.90
CA LEU A 183 -9.23 11.59 9.50
C LEU A 183 -8.96 10.18 10.05
N ARG A 184 -9.37 9.90 11.29
CA ARG A 184 -9.23 8.57 11.91
C ARG A 184 -10.05 7.52 11.17
N VAL A 185 -11.32 7.83 10.86
CA VAL A 185 -12.18 6.92 10.09
C VAL A 185 -11.58 6.64 8.70
N ALA A 186 -11.11 7.67 8.00
CA ALA A 186 -10.47 7.50 6.69
C ALA A 186 -9.20 6.66 6.77
N THR A 187 -8.37 6.87 7.79
CA THR A 187 -7.13 6.10 8.00
C THR A 187 -7.42 4.63 8.32
N ASP A 188 -8.40 4.36 9.17
CA ASP A 188 -8.82 2.99 9.52
C ASP A 188 -9.41 2.25 8.30
N ALA A 189 -10.20 2.93 7.48
CA ALA A 189 -10.75 2.37 6.24
C ALA A 189 -9.62 1.98 5.26
N ILE A 190 -8.60 2.84 5.12
CA ILE A 190 -7.44 2.58 4.27
C ILE A 190 -6.58 1.44 4.84
N ALA A 191 -6.35 1.41 6.16
CA ALA A 191 -5.61 0.34 6.81
C ALA A 191 -6.25 -1.03 6.54
N LYS A 192 -7.57 -1.15 6.72
CA LYS A 192 -8.33 -2.36 6.40
C LYS A 192 -8.19 -2.76 4.93
N LYS A 193 -8.26 -1.78 4.02
CA LYS A 193 -8.16 -2.03 2.59
C LYS A 193 -6.76 -2.50 2.20
N ILE A 194 -5.71 -1.88 2.73
CA ILE A 194 -4.31 -2.29 2.48
C ILE A 194 -4.10 -3.73 2.94
N VAL A 195 -4.50 -4.06 4.17
CA VAL A 195 -4.34 -5.43 4.70
C VAL A 195 -5.17 -6.43 3.91
N ALA A 196 -6.40 -6.10 3.52
CA ALA A 196 -7.22 -6.97 2.69
C ALA A 196 -6.60 -7.22 1.30
N GLU A 197 -6.03 -6.19 0.66
CA GLU A 197 -5.30 -6.29 -0.60
C GLU A 197 -4.01 -7.12 -0.43
N ASP A 198 -3.28 -6.91 0.65
CA ASP A 198 -2.07 -7.66 0.99
C ASP A 198 -2.38 -9.16 1.15
N LEU A 199 -3.41 -9.50 1.91
CA LEU A 199 -3.85 -10.89 2.12
C LEU A 199 -4.35 -11.54 0.83
N ALA A 200 -5.16 -10.83 0.03
CA ALA A 200 -5.67 -11.34 -1.25
C ALA A 200 -4.54 -11.62 -2.25
N ASN A 201 -3.45 -10.86 -2.18
CA ASN A 201 -2.31 -11.01 -3.08
C ASN A 201 -1.23 -11.95 -2.53
N GLY A 202 -1.17 -12.16 -1.21
CA GLY A 202 -0.15 -12.97 -0.54
C GLY A 202 -0.53 -14.45 -0.36
N LEU A 203 -1.81 -14.77 -0.49
CA LEU A 203 -2.24 -16.18 -0.45
C LEU A 203 -1.84 -16.87 -1.75
N PRO A 204 -1.15 -18.04 -1.70
CA PRO A 204 -0.92 -18.83 -2.90
C PRO A 204 -2.29 -19.13 -3.52
N ARG A 205 -2.48 -18.75 -4.78
CA ARG A 205 -3.66 -19.18 -5.53
C ARG A 205 -3.67 -20.70 -5.47
N SER A 206 -4.67 -21.27 -4.80
CA SER A 206 -4.95 -22.70 -4.88
C SER A 206 -5.18 -23.00 -6.37
N GLU A 207 -4.18 -23.62 -7.03
CA GLU A 207 -4.40 -24.20 -8.32
C GLU A 207 -5.56 -25.20 -8.17
N PRO A 208 -6.58 -25.15 -9.03
CA PRO A 208 -7.62 -26.17 -9.02
C PRO A 208 -6.90 -27.50 -9.24
N ARG A 209 -6.88 -28.33 -8.20
CA ARG A 209 -6.34 -29.68 -8.24
C ARG A 209 -7.06 -30.38 -9.37
N ALA A 210 -6.37 -30.53 -10.50
CA ALA A 210 -6.86 -31.33 -11.61
C ALA A 210 -7.15 -32.71 -11.04
N VAL A 211 -8.45 -33.04 -10.95
CA VAL A 211 -8.91 -34.39 -10.63
C VAL A 211 -8.49 -35.21 -11.84
N ALA A 212 -7.28 -35.79 -11.77
CA ALA A 212 -6.87 -36.81 -12.69
C ALA A 212 -7.84 -37.99 -12.52
N GLY A 213 -8.73 -38.12 -13.47
CA GLY A 213 -9.67 -39.23 -13.55
C GLY A 213 -8.94 -40.56 -13.52
N ALA A 214 -9.27 -41.36 -12.53
CA ALA A 214 -8.99 -42.78 -12.53
C ALA A 214 -9.83 -43.42 -13.66
N ARG A 215 -9.14 -44.09 -14.57
CA ARG A 215 -9.66 -45.21 -15.34
C ARG A 215 -8.82 -46.44 -14.99
#